data_bb1e2de541e52a72ff67bf100967fc18
#
_entry.id   bb1e2de541e52a72ff67bf100967fc18
#
_cell.length_a   1.000
_cell.length_b   1.000
_cell.length_c   1.000
_cell.angle_alpha   90.00
_cell.angle_beta   90.00
_cell.angle_gamma   90.00
#
_symmetry.space_group_name_H-M   'P 1'
#
loop_
_entity.id
_entity.type
_entity.pdbx_description
1 polymer ?
#
loop_
_entity_poly.entity_id
_entity_poly.type
_entity_poly.pdbx_seq_one_letter_code
_entity_poly.pdbx_strand_id
1 'polypeptide(L)'
;MKGKHQGLQKGLLEINPRVLYMPCASHSLNLIVCDMANSCVKAVSFFGVVQRIYSLFSSSTKRWKIFQDYVDGLTLKTLSTTRWESRINSVKAIRYQSPKIKEALLVLFESSDDAKTKSEAESLVNALENFEFLVGMIIWHDILFNINMVSKMLQSKDMCIDVAVEHLKGVISFFENYRENGFTFALISAKSIASDMEIEPIFVEKCQIRRKKQFDENAHEDIMQSTEESFRVNYFIVVVDIAIASLKSRFEQLQIFEGIFGFLYDSKKLLSLDDNKLKECCINLECALNMIQFLMLIQMIYFLN
;
A
#
# COMPACT_ATOMS: atom_id res chain seq x y z
N MET A 1 11.47 -3.00 16.23
CA MET A 1 11.89 -4.37 16.52
C MET A 1 12.93 -4.92 15.54
N LYS A 2 12.83 -4.64 14.25
CA LYS A 2 13.76 -5.10 13.18
C LYS A 2 14.91 -4.10 12.92
N GLY A 3 15.57 -3.59 13.97
CA GLY A 3 16.74 -2.71 13.78
C GLY A 3 17.97 -3.52 13.33
N LYS A 4 18.61 -3.12 12.21
CA LYS A 4 19.80 -3.82 11.66
C LYS A 4 20.97 -3.91 12.65
N HIS A 5 21.07 -2.97 13.60
CA HIS A 5 22.23 -2.87 14.49
C HIS A 5 21.92 -3.09 15.98
N GLN A 6 20.72 -2.77 16.45
CA GLN A 6 20.34 -2.81 17.88
C GLN A 6 18.89 -3.28 18.13
N GLY A 7 18.27 -4.00 17.17
CA GLY A 7 16.91 -4.48 17.34
C GLY A 7 16.84 -5.73 18.23
N LEU A 8 15.72 -5.91 18.93
CA LEU A 8 15.43 -7.09 19.73
C LEU A 8 15.67 -8.42 18.96
N GLN A 9 15.32 -8.44 17.67
CA GLN A 9 15.55 -9.58 16.79
C GLN A 9 17.05 -9.93 16.71
N LYS A 10 17.93 -8.93 16.56
CA LYS A 10 19.38 -9.16 16.48
C LYS A 10 19.91 -9.73 17.79
N GLY A 11 19.52 -9.13 18.93
CA GLY A 11 19.93 -9.65 20.24
C GLY A 11 19.48 -11.08 20.51
N LEU A 12 18.26 -11.45 20.07
CA LEU A 12 17.78 -12.82 20.19
C LEU A 12 18.54 -13.79 19.25
N LEU A 13 18.87 -13.36 18.02
CA LEU A 13 19.65 -14.17 17.08
C LEU A 13 21.11 -14.35 17.52
N GLU A 14 21.67 -13.41 18.28
CA GLU A 14 23.00 -13.55 18.88
C GLU A 14 23.03 -14.60 20.00
N ILE A 15 21.92 -14.69 20.77
CA ILE A 15 21.76 -15.69 21.85
C ILE A 15 21.35 -17.05 21.25
N ASN A 16 20.44 -17.06 20.30
CA ASN A 16 19.94 -18.26 19.64
C ASN A 16 19.79 -18.01 18.13
N PRO A 17 20.73 -18.47 17.30
CA PRO A 17 20.70 -18.25 15.84
C PRO A 17 19.48 -18.85 15.13
N ARG A 18 18.68 -19.67 15.83
CA ARG A 18 17.51 -20.39 15.30
C ARG A 18 16.19 -19.70 15.54
N VAL A 19 16.20 -18.57 16.24
CA VAL A 19 14.96 -17.82 16.48
C VAL A 19 14.35 -17.43 15.14
N LEU A 20 13.20 -18.02 14.84
CA LEU A 20 12.37 -17.59 13.72
C LEU A 20 11.67 -16.30 14.10
N TYR A 21 11.96 -15.26 13.35
CA TYR A 21 11.28 -13.98 13.51
C TYR A 21 10.05 -13.93 12.61
N MET A 22 8.87 -13.96 13.23
CA MET A 22 7.61 -13.78 12.52
C MET A 22 7.05 -12.39 12.81
N PRO A 23 7.15 -11.43 11.85
CA PRO A 23 6.53 -10.14 12.01
C PRO A 23 5.00 -10.29 11.96
N CYS A 24 4.28 -9.45 12.71
CA CYS A 24 2.83 -9.38 12.60
C CYS A 24 2.44 -9.07 11.15
N ALA A 25 1.68 -9.95 10.50
CA ALA A 25 1.30 -9.84 9.09
C ALA A 25 0.49 -8.56 8.82
N SER A 26 -0.47 -8.22 9.67
CA SER A 26 -1.25 -6.99 9.56
C SER A 26 -0.38 -5.72 9.68
N HIS A 27 0.60 -5.72 10.61
CA HIS A 27 1.56 -4.60 10.69
C HIS A 27 2.45 -4.53 9.44
N SER A 28 2.87 -5.68 8.90
CA SER A 28 3.66 -5.73 7.66
C SER A 28 2.89 -5.17 6.47
N LEU A 29 1.58 -5.46 6.35
CA LEU A 29 0.71 -4.84 5.34
C LEU A 29 0.65 -3.32 5.50
N ASN A 30 0.54 -2.81 6.73
CA ASN A 30 0.58 -1.37 6.98
C ASN A 30 1.91 -0.73 6.50
N LEU A 31 3.04 -1.39 6.74
CA LEU A 31 4.34 -0.89 6.27
C LEU A 31 4.44 -0.91 4.74
N ILE A 32 3.88 -1.92 4.07
CA ILE A 32 3.84 -1.99 2.60
C ILE A 32 3.10 -0.79 2.03
N VAL A 33 1.94 -0.45 2.60
CA VAL A 33 1.20 0.73 2.14
C VAL A 33 1.95 2.04 2.44
N CYS A 34 2.75 2.09 3.53
CA CYS A 34 3.69 3.21 3.74
C CYS A 34 4.73 3.31 2.63
N ASP A 35 5.37 2.18 2.29
CA ASP A 35 6.39 2.13 1.24
C ASP A 35 5.79 2.60 -0.11
N MET A 36 4.60 2.10 -0.46
CA MET A 36 3.87 2.51 -1.66
C MET A 36 3.53 4.01 -1.67
N ALA A 37 2.99 4.54 -0.57
CA ALA A 37 2.59 5.94 -0.46
C ALA A 37 3.76 6.92 -0.52
N ASN A 38 4.97 6.45 -0.23
CA ASN A 38 6.21 7.23 -0.31
C ASN A 38 7.05 6.88 -1.55
N SER A 39 6.54 6.07 -2.45
CA SER A 39 7.26 5.54 -3.60
C SER A 39 7.66 6.60 -4.64
N CYS A 40 6.84 7.61 -4.81
CA CYS A 40 7.08 8.68 -5.78
C CYS A 40 6.37 9.98 -5.36
N VAL A 41 6.80 11.08 -5.95
CA VAL A 41 6.27 12.43 -5.65
C VAL A 41 4.75 12.52 -5.85
N LYS A 42 4.22 11.88 -6.91
CA LYS A 42 2.77 11.88 -7.19
C LYS A 42 1.98 11.14 -6.10
N ALA A 43 2.50 10.03 -5.55
CA ALA A 43 1.87 9.31 -4.45
C ALA A 43 1.83 10.14 -3.16
N VAL A 44 2.95 10.78 -2.82
CA VAL A 44 3.03 11.71 -1.68
C VAL A 44 2.06 12.89 -1.85
N SER A 45 2.02 13.49 -3.06
CA SER A 45 1.14 14.60 -3.38
C SER A 45 -0.34 14.21 -3.26
N PHE A 46 -0.72 13.02 -3.75
CA PHE A 46 -2.09 12.52 -3.64
C PHE A 46 -2.57 12.48 -2.18
N PHE A 47 -1.82 11.83 -1.29
CA PHE A 47 -2.19 11.80 0.13
C PHE A 47 -2.08 13.16 0.80
N GLY A 48 -1.20 14.04 0.31
CA GLY A 48 -1.14 15.44 0.71
C GLY A 48 -2.46 16.18 0.45
N VAL A 49 -3.04 16.05 -0.75
CA VAL A 49 -4.35 16.62 -1.09
C VAL A 49 -5.46 16.06 -0.20
N VAL A 50 -5.51 14.73 -0.02
CA VAL A 50 -6.50 14.07 0.86
C VAL A 50 -6.43 14.63 2.29
N GLN A 51 -5.23 14.77 2.84
CA GLN A 51 -5.03 15.32 4.19
C GLN A 51 -5.41 16.81 4.28
N ARG A 52 -5.08 17.59 3.25
CA ARG A 52 -5.40 19.02 3.20
C ARG A 52 -6.92 19.26 3.19
N ILE A 53 -7.69 18.48 2.42
CA ILE A 53 -9.15 18.54 2.43
C ILE A 53 -9.69 18.33 3.85
N TYR A 54 -9.25 17.26 4.54
CA TYR A 54 -9.63 17.02 5.92
C TYR A 54 -9.23 18.18 6.84
N SER A 55 -7.98 18.62 6.77
CA SER A 55 -7.45 19.66 7.66
C SER A 55 -8.14 21.01 7.48
N LEU A 56 -8.52 21.37 6.23
CA LEU A 56 -9.20 22.60 5.93
C LEU A 56 -10.58 22.66 6.61
N PHE A 57 -11.38 21.60 6.48
CA PHE A 57 -12.69 21.54 7.10
C PHE A 57 -12.63 21.33 8.62
N SER A 58 -11.75 20.45 9.11
CA SER A 58 -11.65 20.13 10.53
C SER A 58 -11.03 21.23 11.41
N SER A 59 -10.43 22.25 10.80
CA SER A 59 -9.80 23.36 11.52
C SER A 59 -10.79 24.31 12.21
N SER A 60 -12.09 24.26 11.88
CA SER A 60 -13.13 25.10 12.46
C SER A 60 -14.49 24.38 12.45
N THR A 61 -15.27 24.55 13.52
CA THR A 61 -16.63 24.02 13.64
C THR A 61 -17.55 24.55 12.56
N LYS A 62 -17.39 25.81 12.15
CA LYS A 62 -18.17 26.44 11.05
C LYS A 62 -17.85 25.75 9.72
N ARG A 63 -16.56 25.52 9.42
CA ARG A 63 -16.13 24.84 8.17
C ARG A 63 -16.58 23.39 8.17
N TRP A 64 -16.47 22.72 9.32
CA TRP A 64 -16.94 21.35 9.46
C TRP A 64 -18.43 21.21 9.23
N LYS A 65 -19.23 22.20 9.67
CA LYS A 65 -20.66 22.23 9.40
C LYS A 65 -20.96 22.37 7.92
N ILE A 66 -20.25 23.25 7.19
CA ILE A 66 -20.38 23.34 5.72
C ILE A 66 -20.11 21.96 5.08
N PHE A 67 -19.05 21.28 5.51
CA PHE A 67 -18.76 19.93 5.00
C PHE A 67 -19.92 18.96 5.26
N GLN A 68 -20.47 18.94 6.47
CA GLN A 68 -21.57 18.05 6.84
C GLN A 68 -22.89 18.38 6.14
N ASP A 69 -23.13 19.63 5.78
CA ASP A 69 -24.33 20.05 5.09
C ASP A 69 -24.37 19.57 3.62
N TYR A 70 -23.21 19.30 3.03
CA TYR A 70 -23.06 18.85 1.64
C TYR A 70 -22.71 17.37 1.51
N VAL A 71 -21.96 16.82 2.47
CA VAL A 71 -21.37 15.47 2.39
C VAL A 71 -22.05 14.54 3.38
N ASP A 72 -22.97 13.73 2.87
CA ASP A 72 -23.74 12.76 3.67
C ASP A 72 -23.05 11.40 3.77
N GLY A 73 -23.06 10.79 4.94
CA GLY A 73 -22.76 9.37 5.17
C GLY A 73 -21.26 9.06 5.37
N LEU A 74 -20.41 9.26 4.37
CA LEU A 74 -18.97 8.95 4.50
C LEU A 74 -18.20 10.20 4.93
N THR A 75 -17.58 10.15 6.11
CA THR A 75 -16.80 11.28 6.63
C THR A 75 -15.29 11.11 6.34
N LEU A 76 -14.62 12.24 6.09
CA LEU A 76 -13.17 12.29 6.05
C LEU A 76 -12.59 12.07 7.45
N LYS A 77 -11.43 11.43 7.51
CA LYS A 77 -10.66 11.23 8.73
C LYS A 77 -9.23 11.72 8.53
N THR A 78 -8.58 12.14 9.63
CA THR A 78 -7.15 12.44 9.57
C THR A 78 -6.37 11.21 9.12
N LEU A 79 -5.39 11.41 8.24
CA LEU A 79 -4.53 10.32 7.80
C LEU A 79 -3.56 9.95 8.91
N SER A 80 -3.60 8.69 9.32
CA SER A 80 -2.65 8.15 10.28
C SER A 80 -1.46 7.52 9.57
N THR A 81 -0.27 7.68 10.13
CA THR A 81 0.94 6.99 9.68
C THR A 81 0.99 5.53 10.13
N THR A 82 0.22 5.17 11.17
CA THR A 82 0.24 3.84 11.80
C THR A 82 -1.02 3.03 11.57
N ARG A 83 -2.15 3.67 11.21
CA ARG A 83 -3.46 3.03 11.02
C ARG A 83 -4.03 3.34 9.64
N TRP A 84 -3.90 2.42 8.72
CA TRP A 84 -4.33 2.57 7.32
C TRP A 84 -5.83 2.59 7.12
N GLU A 85 -6.60 2.11 8.07
CA GLU A 85 -8.06 2.17 8.02
C GLU A 85 -8.58 3.63 7.87
N SER A 86 -7.88 4.61 8.45
CA SER A 86 -8.23 6.01 8.26
C SER A 86 -8.01 6.49 6.81
N ARG A 87 -6.97 5.98 6.15
CA ARG A 87 -6.67 6.33 4.75
C ARG A 87 -7.71 5.76 3.80
N ILE A 88 -8.06 4.48 3.94
CA ILE A 88 -9.10 3.91 3.08
C ILE A 88 -10.44 4.60 3.27
N ASN A 89 -10.82 4.92 4.52
CA ASN A 89 -12.07 5.62 4.79
C ASN A 89 -12.09 7.00 4.13
N SER A 90 -10.98 7.75 4.18
CA SER A 90 -10.87 9.06 3.55
C SER A 90 -10.86 8.98 2.02
N VAL A 91 -10.10 8.04 1.43
CA VAL A 91 -10.10 7.82 -0.03
C VAL A 91 -11.48 7.36 -0.51
N LYS A 92 -12.14 6.46 0.24
CA LYS A 92 -13.50 6.02 -0.05
C LYS A 92 -14.50 7.19 0.00
N ALA A 93 -14.39 8.06 1.01
CA ALA A 93 -15.24 9.24 1.12
C ALA A 93 -15.08 10.17 -0.10
N ILE A 94 -13.83 10.44 -0.52
CA ILE A 94 -13.57 11.25 -1.70
C ILE A 94 -14.10 10.57 -2.96
N ARG A 95 -13.81 9.27 -3.18
CA ARG A 95 -14.24 8.53 -4.38
C ARG A 95 -15.73 8.64 -4.63
N TYR A 96 -16.54 8.45 -3.61
CA TYR A 96 -18.00 8.38 -3.76
C TYR A 96 -18.70 9.73 -3.60
N GLN A 97 -17.99 10.76 -3.17
CA GLN A 97 -18.58 12.07 -2.86
C GLN A 97 -17.77 13.24 -3.46
N SER A 98 -16.88 12.99 -4.45
CA SER A 98 -16.08 14.05 -5.09
C SER A 98 -16.90 15.27 -5.53
N PRO A 99 -18.07 15.13 -6.21
CA PRO A 99 -18.87 16.28 -6.59
C PRO A 99 -19.33 17.12 -5.39
N LYS A 100 -19.84 16.45 -4.33
CA LYS A 100 -20.33 17.10 -3.11
C LYS A 100 -19.18 17.78 -2.32
N ILE A 101 -17.99 17.15 -2.28
CA ILE A 101 -16.82 17.74 -1.65
C ILE A 101 -16.36 18.98 -2.42
N LYS A 102 -16.41 18.94 -3.76
CA LYS A 102 -16.13 20.11 -4.61
C LYS A 102 -17.09 21.24 -4.29
N GLU A 103 -18.41 20.98 -4.22
CA GLU A 103 -19.42 21.97 -3.86
C GLU A 103 -19.15 22.58 -2.47
N ALA A 104 -18.87 21.75 -1.47
CA ALA A 104 -18.53 22.23 -0.12
C ALA A 104 -17.30 23.15 -0.11
N LEU A 105 -16.29 22.85 -0.94
CA LEU A 105 -15.10 23.69 -1.10
C LEU A 105 -15.43 25.02 -1.79
N LEU A 106 -16.29 25.02 -2.80
CA LEU A 106 -16.73 26.24 -3.49
C LEU A 106 -17.55 27.14 -2.54
N VAL A 107 -18.46 26.59 -1.77
CA VAL A 107 -19.20 27.33 -0.74
C VAL A 107 -18.27 27.90 0.32
N LEU A 108 -17.25 27.14 0.73
CA LEU A 108 -16.24 27.64 1.67
C LEU A 108 -15.42 28.78 1.06
N PHE A 109 -15.06 28.69 -0.21
CA PHE A 109 -14.37 29.76 -0.95
C PHE A 109 -15.19 31.04 -0.99
N GLU A 110 -16.49 30.97 -1.28
CA GLU A 110 -17.39 32.13 -1.38
C GLU A 110 -17.68 32.75 -0.01
N SER A 111 -17.95 31.92 1.00
CA SER A 111 -18.42 32.37 2.32
C SER A 111 -17.30 32.80 3.29
N SER A 112 -16.05 32.53 2.98
CA SER A 112 -14.94 32.88 3.87
C SER A 112 -14.45 34.30 3.63
N ASP A 113 -14.15 35.04 4.69
CA ASP A 113 -13.47 36.34 4.60
C ASP A 113 -11.93 36.22 4.64
N ASP A 114 -11.40 35.04 5.02
CA ASP A 114 -9.98 34.79 5.14
C ASP A 114 -9.35 34.42 3.80
N ALA A 115 -8.46 35.28 3.29
CA ALA A 115 -7.78 35.09 2.01
C ALA A 115 -6.99 33.75 1.94
N LYS A 116 -6.42 33.29 3.06
CA LYS A 116 -5.69 32.01 3.12
C LYS A 116 -6.64 30.83 2.93
N THR A 117 -7.81 30.89 3.55
CA THR A 117 -8.85 29.87 3.41
C THR A 117 -9.39 29.82 1.99
N LYS A 118 -9.62 30.98 1.37
CA LYS A 118 -10.05 31.06 -0.04
C LYS A 118 -9.03 30.42 -0.97
N SER A 119 -7.78 30.83 -0.88
CA SER A 119 -6.71 30.29 -1.72
C SER A 119 -6.52 28.77 -1.52
N GLU A 120 -6.65 28.28 -0.29
CA GLU A 120 -6.57 26.85 0.00
C GLU A 120 -7.75 26.08 -0.57
N ALA A 121 -8.98 26.59 -0.44
CA ALA A 121 -10.17 25.99 -0.99
C ALA A 121 -10.10 25.91 -2.53
N GLU A 122 -9.73 27.01 -3.19
CA GLU A 122 -9.53 27.07 -4.65
C GLU A 122 -8.46 26.07 -5.12
N SER A 123 -7.32 26.01 -4.43
CA SER A 123 -6.25 25.04 -4.73
C SER A 123 -6.75 23.59 -4.65
N LEU A 124 -7.62 23.28 -3.69
CA LEU A 124 -8.18 21.94 -3.51
C LEU A 124 -9.28 21.63 -4.54
N VAL A 125 -10.08 22.60 -4.96
CA VAL A 125 -11.01 22.46 -6.10
C VAL A 125 -10.23 22.11 -7.36
N ASN A 126 -9.20 22.89 -7.70
CA ASN A 126 -8.34 22.62 -8.85
C ASN A 126 -7.66 21.23 -8.78
N ALA A 127 -7.30 20.77 -7.57
CA ALA A 127 -6.73 19.44 -7.40
C ALA A 127 -7.77 18.33 -7.63
N LEU A 128 -9.02 18.49 -7.19
CA LEU A 128 -10.12 17.55 -7.44
C LEU A 128 -10.54 17.52 -8.92
N GLU A 129 -10.42 18.62 -9.63
CA GLU A 129 -10.71 18.75 -11.07
C GLU A 129 -9.57 18.19 -11.95
N ASN A 130 -8.46 17.81 -11.36
CA ASN A 130 -7.36 17.22 -12.12
C ASN A 130 -7.62 15.75 -12.41
N PHE A 131 -7.65 15.36 -13.70
CA PHE A 131 -7.91 13.97 -14.11
C PHE A 131 -6.86 12.99 -13.57
N GLU A 132 -5.57 13.39 -13.49
CA GLU A 132 -4.52 12.56 -12.85
C GLU A 132 -4.87 12.23 -11.39
N PHE A 133 -5.49 13.19 -10.67
CA PHE A 133 -5.92 12.98 -9.28
C PHE A 133 -7.07 11.96 -9.21
N LEU A 134 -8.05 12.05 -10.11
CA LEU A 134 -9.17 11.10 -10.15
C LEU A 134 -8.69 9.68 -10.46
N VAL A 135 -7.80 9.51 -11.42
CA VAL A 135 -7.19 8.20 -11.71
C VAL A 135 -6.41 7.68 -10.49
N GLY A 136 -5.60 8.52 -9.86
CA GLY A 136 -4.87 8.19 -8.63
C GLY A 136 -5.80 7.77 -7.49
N MET A 137 -6.94 8.45 -7.35
CA MET A 137 -7.96 8.14 -6.34
C MET A 137 -8.57 6.74 -6.54
N ILE A 138 -8.87 6.35 -7.77
CA ILE A 138 -9.35 5.00 -8.08
C ILE A 138 -8.27 3.97 -7.76
N ILE A 139 -7.04 4.18 -8.23
CA ILE A 139 -5.90 3.30 -7.96
C ILE A 139 -5.73 3.08 -6.46
N TRP A 140 -5.68 4.15 -5.66
CA TRP A 140 -5.51 4.03 -4.21
C TRP A 140 -6.71 3.42 -3.51
N HIS A 141 -7.93 3.69 -4.00
CA HIS A 141 -9.11 3.04 -3.45
C HIS A 141 -9.04 1.51 -3.61
N ASP A 142 -8.72 1.03 -4.81
CA ASP A 142 -8.68 -0.40 -5.13
C ASP A 142 -7.59 -1.11 -4.34
N ILE A 143 -6.40 -0.51 -4.28
CA ILE A 143 -5.26 -1.01 -3.49
C ILE A 143 -5.61 -1.09 -2.00
N LEU A 144 -6.06 0.03 -1.43
CA LEU A 144 -6.35 0.11 0.00
C LEU A 144 -7.53 -0.78 0.40
N PHE A 145 -8.53 -0.95 -0.48
CA PHE A 145 -9.67 -1.83 -0.23
C PHE A 145 -9.24 -3.29 -0.10
N ASN A 146 -8.43 -3.79 -1.05
CA ASN A 146 -7.94 -5.16 -1.03
C ASN A 146 -7.03 -5.42 0.17
N ILE A 147 -6.08 -4.54 0.46
CA ILE A 147 -5.20 -4.67 1.62
C ILE A 147 -6.00 -4.64 2.93
N ASN A 148 -7.01 -3.76 3.05
CA ASN A 148 -7.83 -3.66 4.25
C ASN A 148 -8.67 -4.90 4.50
N MET A 149 -9.23 -5.51 3.44
CA MET A 149 -9.97 -6.78 3.55
C MET A 149 -9.09 -7.86 4.16
N VAL A 150 -7.90 -8.07 3.60
CA VAL A 150 -6.96 -9.09 4.09
C VAL A 150 -6.43 -8.74 5.48
N SER A 151 -6.12 -7.46 5.75
CA SER A 151 -5.68 -7.02 7.09
C SER A 151 -6.72 -7.30 8.18
N LYS A 152 -8.01 -7.16 7.88
CA LYS A 152 -9.09 -7.50 8.83
C LYS A 152 -9.20 -9.01 9.06
N MET A 153 -9.07 -9.81 8.00
CA MET A 153 -9.04 -11.27 8.12
C MET A 153 -7.85 -11.74 8.98
N LEU A 154 -6.66 -11.19 8.74
CA LEU A 154 -5.45 -11.50 9.51
C LEU A 154 -5.52 -11.08 11.00
N GLN A 155 -6.49 -10.27 11.39
CA GLN A 155 -6.73 -9.86 12.78
C GLN A 155 -7.82 -10.71 13.46
N SER A 156 -8.40 -11.68 12.78
CA SER A 156 -9.36 -12.62 13.37
C SER A 156 -8.71 -13.43 14.48
N LYS A 157 -9.47 -13.71 15.55
CA LYS A 157 -9.01 -14.51 16.69
C LYS A 157 -8.68 -15.95 16.32
N ASP A 158 -9.36 -16.47 15.31
CA ASP A 158 -9.26 -17.87 14.86
C ASP A 158 -8.33 -18.00 13.63
N MET A 159 -7.49 -16.98 13.36
CA MET A 159 -6.59 -17.00 12.22
C MET A 159 -5.47 -18.00 12.41
N CYS A 160 -5.45 -19.03 11.58
CA CYS A 160 -4.37 -20.00 11.48
C CYS A 160 -3.29 -19.52 10.50
N ILE A 161 -2.08 -20.04 10.66
CA ILE A 161 -0.91 -19.54 9.89
C ILE A 161 -0.97 -19.93 8.42
N ASP A 162 -1.48 -21.10 8.10
CA ASP A 162 -1.73 -21.60 6.73
C ASP A 162 -2.75 -20.73 6.00
N VAL A 163 -3.86 -20.40 6.65
CA VAL A 163 -4.89 -19.48 6.13
C VAL A 163 -4.30 -18.07 5.94
N ALA A 164 -3.47 -17.61 6.87
CA ALA A 164 -2.78 -16.33 6.72
C ALA A 164 -1.86 -16.30 5.50
N VAL A 165 -1.09 -17.37 5.26
CA VAL A 165 -0.22 -17.50 4.08
C VAL A 165 -1.05 -17.51 2.79
N GLU A 166 -2.17 -18.20 2.76
CA GLU A 166 -3.10 -18.22 1.63
C GLU A 166 -3.65 -16.82 1.30
N HIS A 167 -4.10 -16.08 2.31
CA HIS A 167 -4.56 -14.70 2.11
C HIS A 167 -3.45 -13.79 1.58
N LEU A 168 -2.21 -13.96 2.04
CA LEU A 168 -1.08 -13.16 1.57
C LEU A 168 -0.66 -13.53 0.14
N LYS A 169 -0.69 -14.81 -0.22
CA LYS A 169 -0.54 -15.26 -1.62
C LYS A 169 -1.62 -14.64 -2.51
N GLY A 170 -2.86 -14.60 -2.03
CA GLY A 170 -3.97 -13.94 -2.72
C GLY A 170 -3.73 -12.44 -2.96
N VAL A 171 -3.15 -11.73 -1.98
CA VAL A 171 -2.77 -10.31 -2.16
C VAL A 171 -1.67 -10.15 -3.22
N ILE A 172 -0.67 -11.01 -3.24
CA ILE A 172 0.39 -10.97 -4.27
C ILE A 172 -0.22 -11.18 -5.65
N SER A 173 -1.04 -12.23 -5.82
CA SER A 173 -1.73 -12.52 -7.08
C SER A 173 -2.65 -11.37 -7.52
N PHE A 174 -3.34 -10.72 -6.57
CA PHE A 174 -4.10 -9.50 -6.86
C PHE A 174 -3.21 -8.41 -7.47
N PHE A 175 -2.06 -8.11 -6.84
CA PHE A 175 -1.18 -7.06 -7.35
C PHE A 175 -0.54 -7.41 -8.69
N GLU A 176 -0.19 -8.69 -8.93
CA GLU A 176 0.33 -9.16 -10.21
C GLU A 176 -0.72 -8.99 -11.32
N ASN A 177 -1.97 -9.38 -11.08
CA ASN A 177 -3.06 -9.14 -12.03
C ASN A 177 -3.39 -7.64 -12.17
N TYR A 178 -3.37 -6.88 -11.08
CA TYR A 178 -3.65 -5.45 -11.09
C TYR A 178 -2.58 -4.66 -11.86
N ARG A 179 -1.34 -5.13 -11.85
CA ARG A 179 -0.24 -4.58 -12.64
C ARG A 179 -0.55 -4.57 -14.14
N GLU A 180 -1.15 -5.64 -14.63
CA GLU A 180 -1.48 -5.80 -16.05
C GLU A 180 -2.76 -5.04 -16.45
N ASN A 181 -3.80 -5.13 -15.65
CA ASN A 181 -5.15 -4.72 -16.03
C ASN A 181 -5.66 -3.50 -15.25
N GLY A 182 -5.13 -3.23 -14.05
CA GLY A 182 -5.67 -2.25 -13.10
C GLY A 182 -5.69 -0.82 -13.63
N PHE A 183 -4.70 -0.42 -14.42
CA PHE A 183 -4.64 0.92 -14.97
C PHE A 183 -5.82 1.20 -15.93
N THR A 184 -6.14 0.26 -16.80
CA THR A 184 -7.26 0.38 -17.74
C THR A 184 -8.59 0.48 -16.99
N PHE A 185 -8.82 -0.33 -15.96
CA PHE A 185 -10.01 -0.24 -15.12
C PHE A 185 -10.08 1.07 -14.35
N ALA A 186 -8.96 1.56 -13.83
CA ALA A 186 -8.89 2.84 -13.16
C ALA A 186 -9.24 4.01 -14.09
N LEU A 187 -8.77 3.98 -15.35
CA LEU A 187 -9.11 4.97 -16.35
C LEU A 187 -10.61 5.00 -16.67
N ILE A 188 -11.23 3.84 -16.88
CA ILE A 188 -12.66 3.73 -17.16
C ILE A 188 -13.47 4.33 -16.00
N SER A 189 -13.14 3.95 -14.77
CA SER A 189 -13.83 4.45 -13.57
C SER A 189 -13.60 5.94 -13.35
N ALA A 190 -12.39 6.44 -13.59
CA ALA A 190 -12.08 7.87 -13.46
C ALA A 190 -12.78 8.72 -14.52
N LYS A 191 -12.93 8.22 -15.75
CA LYS A 191 -13.71 8.89 -16.82
C LYS A 191 -15.19 9.04 -16.43
N SER A 192 -15.78 8.04 -15.79
CA SER A 192 -17.16 8.15 -15.29
C SER A 192 -17.30 9.27 -14.26
N ILE A 193 -16.39 9.32 -13.26
CA ILE A 193 -16.41 10.37 -12.24
C ILE A 193 -16.14 11.77 -12.86
N ALA A 194 -15.21 11.83 -13.82
CA ALA A 194 -14.91 13.08 -14.53
C ALA A 194 -16.16 13.61 -15.27
N SER A 195 -16.92 12.71 -15.91
CA SER A 195 -18.20 13.07 -16.55
C SER A 195 -19.22 13.63 -15.55
N ASP A 196 -19.35 12.99 -14.37
CA ASP A 196 -20.27 13.45 -13.31
C ASP A 196 -19.85 14.81 -12.71
N MET A 197 -18.57 15.15 -12.81
CA MET A 197 -18.00 16.41 -12.32
C MET A 197 -17.83 17.47 -13.43
N GLU A 198 -18.22 17.17 -14.67
CA GLU A 198 -18.03 18.02 -15.85
C GLU A 198 -16.55 18.38 -16.11
N ILE A 199 -15.65 17.41 -15.89
CA ILE A 199 -14.20 17.54 -16.07
C ILE A 199 -13.78 16.84 -17.36
N GLU A 200 -12.94 17.50 -18.17
CA GLU A 200 -12.33 16.85 -19.33
C GLU A 200 -11.35 15.74 -18.88
N PRO A 201 -11.53 14.49 -19.36
CA PRO A 201 -10.68 13.36 -18.93
C PRO A 201 -9.34 13.35 -19.68
N ILE A 202 -8.54 14.40 -19.53
CA ILE A 202 -7.28 14.63 -20.23
C ILE A 202 -6.13 14.69 -19.23
N PHE A 203 -5.03 14.00 -19.55
CA PHE A 203 -3.76 14.17 -18.85
C PHE A 203 -3.09 15.46 -19.31
N VAL A 204 -2.88 16.40 -18.38
CA VAL A 204 -2.28 17.71 -18.70
C VAL A 204 -0.81 17.53 -19.09
N GLU A 205 -0.44 17.98 -20.28
CA GLU A 205 0.97 18.01 -20.71
C GLU A 205 1.78 18.95 -19.82
N LYS A 206 2.77 18.40 -19.15
CA LYS A 206 3.75 19.21 -18.41
C LYS A 206 4.86 19.62 -19.36
N CYS A 207 5.14 20.92 -19.46
CA CYS A 207 6.32 21.40 -20.19
C CYS A 207 7.57 20.66 -19.69
N GLN A 208 8.14 19.81 -20.54
CA GLN A 208 9.42 19.19 -20.25
C GLN A 208 10.49 20.27 -20.42
N ILE A 209 11.20 20.60 -19.35
CA ILE A 209 12.41 21.44 -19.44
C ILE A 209 13.43 20.60 -20.19
N ARG A 210 13.59 20.89 -21.50
CA ARG A 210 14.65 20.28 -22.30
C ARG A 210 15.98 20.74 -21.73
N ARG A 211 16.76 19.84 -21.12
CA ARG A 211 18.16 20.10 -20.80
C ARG A 211 18.87 20.39 -22.13
N LYS A 212 19.60 21.48 -22.20
CA LYS A 212 20.50 21.74 -23.35
C LYS A 212 21.49 20.58 -23.38
N LYS A 213 21.40 19.75 -24.43
CA LYS A 213 22.38 18.68 -24.70
C LYS A 213 23.74 19.33 -24.97
N GLN A 214 24.80 18.82 -24.35
CA GLN A 214 26.17 19.13 -24.74
C GLN A 214 26.47 18.43 -26.10
N PHE A 215 27.36 19.00 -26.89
CA PHE A 215 27.53 18.75 -28.31
C PHE A 215 27.94 17.32 -28.73
N ASP A 216 28.02 16.34 -27.84
CA ASP A 216 28.56 15.00 -28.09
C ASP A 216 27.62 13.82 -27.68
N GLU A 217 26.34 14.08 -27.40
CA GLU A 217 25.39 13.00 -27.14
C GLU A 217 24.64 12.60 -28.41
N ASN A 218 24.85 11.36 -28.86
CA ASN A 218 24.11 10.73 -29.93
C ASN A 218 22.60 10.91 -29.76
N ALA A 219 21.94 11.41 -30.80
CA ALA A 219 20.50 11.56 -30.85
C ALA A 219 19.82 10.17 -30.83
N HIS A 220 19.62 9.60 -29.65
CA HIS A 220 18.51 8.67 -29.51
C HIS A 220 17.23 9.50 -29.72
N GLU A 221 16.43 9.14 -30.71
CA GLU A 221 15.07 9.63 -30.87
C GLU A 221 14.34 9.38 -29.54
N ASP A 222 14.14 10.45 -28.76
CA ASP A 222 13.28 10.42 -27.60
C ASP A 222 11.88 10.09 -28.13
N ILE A 223 11.47 8.82 -28.05
CA ILE A 223 10.09 8.39 -28.32
C ILE A 223 9.25 9.23 -27.38
N MET A 224 8.47 10.17 -27.93
CA MET A 224 7.57 11.04 -27.16
C MET A 224 6.48 10.14 -26.54
N GLN A 225 6.74 9.69 -25.33
CA GLN A 225 5.79 8.93 -24.54
C GLN A 225 4.58 9.84 -24.24
N SER A 226 3.35 9.36 -24.50
CA SER A 226 2.16 10.12 -24.16
C SER A 226 2.11 10.41 -22.67
N THR A 227 1.45 11.50 -22.27
CA THR A 227 1.31 11.88 -20.85
C THR A 227 0.60 10.80 -20.04
N GLU A 228 -0.37 10.10 -20.65
CA GLU A 228 -1.07 8.95 -20.07
C GLU A 228 -0.09 7.80 -19.81
N GLU A 229 0.72 7.42 -20.80
CA GLU A 229 1.70 6.34 -20.66
C GLU A 229 2.79 6.71 -19.66
N SER A 230 3.23 7.97 -19.66
CA SER A 230 4.15 8.47 -18.63
C SER A 230 3.56 8.38 -17.21
N PHE A 231 2.26 8.65 -17.04
CA PHE A 231 1.58 8.46 -15.78
C PHE A 231 1.48 6.97 -15.41
N ARG A 232 1.15 6.13 -16.37
CA ARG A 232 1.11 4.67 -16.17
C ARG A 232 2.44 4.14 -15.67
N VAL A 233 3.54 4.46 -16.36
CA VAL A 233 4.87 3.91 -16.07
C VAL A 233 5.46 4.52 -14.80
N ASN A 234 5.46 5.86 -14.68
CA ASN A 234 6.17 6.56 -13.61
C ASN A 234 5.36 6.71 -12.30
N TYR A 235 4.09 6.31 -12.31
CA TYR A 235 3.26 6.35 -11.11
C TYR A 235 2.60 5.00 -10.82
N PHE A 236 1.71 4.52 -11.68
CA PHE A 236 0.94 3.30 -11.41
C PHE A 236 1.84 2.08 -11.27
N ILE A 237 2.70 1.81 -12.26
CA ILE A 237 3.62 0.66 -12.23
C ILE A 237 4.58 0.76 -11.05
N VAL A 238 5.15 1.94 -10.77
CA VAL A 238 6.04 2.14 -9.62
C VAL A 238 5.37 1.77 -8.30
N VAL A 239 4.13 2.24 -8.09
CA VAL A 239 3.37 1.94 -6.86
C VAL A 239 3.10 0.44 -6.73
N VAL A 240 2.69 -0.22 -7.81
CA VAL A 240 2.36 -1.66 -7.82
C VAL A 240 3.63 -2.52 -7.68
N ASP A 241 4.71 -2.20 -8.37
CA ASP A 241 5.97 -2.96 -8.28
C ASP A 241 6.57 -2.88 -6.86
N ILE A 242 6.49 -1.73 -6.21
CA ILE A 242 6.89 -1.59 -4.80
C ILE A 242 6.00 -2.43 -3.89
N ALA A 243 4.69 -2.51 -4.15
CA ALA A 243 3.81 -3.40 -3.40
C ALA A 243 4.24 -4.86 -3.52
N ILE A 244 4.45 -5.35 -4.75
CA ILE A 244 4.85 -6.73 -5.02
C ILE A 244 6.20 -7.06 -4.37
N ALA A 245 7.20 -6.20 -4.55
CA ALA A 245 8.53 -6.39 -3.98
C ALA A 245 8.51 -6.40 -2.44
N SER A 246 7.79 -5.44 -1.84
CA SER A 246 7.65 -5.34 -0.38
C SER A 246 6.87 -6.51 0.21
N LEU A 247 5.81 -7.00 -0.48
CA LEU A 247 5.06 -8.19 -0.08
C LEU A 247 5.97 -9.42 -0.07
N LYS A 248 6.63 -9.71 -1.20
CA LYS A 248 7.52 -10.88 -1.32
C LYS A 248 8.60 -10.88 -0.23
N SER A 249 9.28 -9.73 -0.05
CA SER A 249 10.35 -9.60 0.96
C SER A 249 9.87 -9.73 2.41
N ARG A 250 8.70 -9.16 2.75
CA ARG A 250 8.20 -9.15 4.15
C ARG A 250 7.58 -10.47 4.56
N PHE A 251 7.06 -11.24 3.62
CA PHE A 251 6.38 -12.51 3.90
C PHE A 251 7.24 -13.75 3.62
N GLU A 252 8.47 -13.58 3.16
CA GLU A 252 9.44 -14.67 2.95
C GLU A 252 9.60 -15.56 4.20
N GLN A 253 9.76 -14.95 5.38
CA GLN A 253 9.92 -15.68 6.63
C GLN A 253 8.68 -16.50 7.02
N LEU A 254 7.51 -16.00 6.69
CA LEU A 254 6.24 -16.69 6.93
C LEU A 254 6.11 -17.92 6.00
N GLN A 255 6.55 -17.79 4.75
CA GLN A 255 6.59 -18.91 3.80
C GLN A 255 7.60 -20.00 4.22
N ILE A 256 8.79 -19.59 4.71
CA ILE A 256 9.77 -20.53 5.27
C ILE A 256 9.17 -21.28 6.45
N PHE A 257 8.51 -20.57 7.37
CA PHE A 257 7.86 -21.19 8.53
C PHE A 257 6.74 -22.15 8.10
N GLU A 258 5.90 -21.76 7.15
CA GLU A 258 4.83 -22.61 6.61
C GLU A 258 5.41 -23.85 5.93
N GLY A 259 6.51 -23.73 5.19
CA GLY A 259 7.19 -24.84 4.56
C GLY A 259 7.74 -25.90 5.54
N ILE A 260 8.18 -25.45 6.73
CA ILE A 260 8.74 -26.35 7.76
C ILE A 260 7.64 -26.97 8.63
N PHE A 261 6.68 -26.13 9.09
CA PHE A 261 5.70 -26.51 10.13
C PHE A 261 4.27 -26.66 9.62
N GLY A 262 3.98 -26.21 8.39
CA GLY A 262 2.61 -26.08 7.89
C GLY A 262 1.82 -27.37 7.86
N PHE A 263 2.48 -28.51 7.65
CA PHE A 263 1.82 -29.82 7.64
C PHE A 263 1.33 -30.25 9.03
N LEU A 264 1.83 -29.65 10.12
CA LEU A 264 1.41 -29.95 11.49
C LEU A 264 0.17 -29.17 11.94
N TYR A 265 -0.21 -28.10 11.27
CA TYR A 265 -1.30 -27.21 11.70
C TYR A 265 -2.66 -27.56 11.10
N ASP A 266 -2.69 -28.33 10.00
CA ASP A 266 -3.93 -28.76 9.36
C ASP A 266 -3.99 -30.30 9.27
N SER A 267 -4.88 -30.89 10.04
CA SER A 267 -5.12 -32.34 10.05
C SER A 267 -5.56 -32.88 8.67
N LYS A 268 -6.31 -32.07 7.90
CA LYS A 268 -6.76 -32.46 6.55
C LYS A 268 -5.57 -32.46 5.58
N LYS A 269 -4.71 -31.45 5.66
CA LYS A 269 -3.47 -31.37 4.89
C LYS A 269 -2.54 -32.53 5.24
N LEU A 270 -2.38 -32.83 6.52
CA LEU A 270 -1.58 -33.95 6.98
C LEU A 270 -2.10 -35.30 6.45
N LEU A 271 -3.41 -35.54 6.51
CA LEU A 271 -4.06 -36.75 6.02
C LEU A 271 -4.07 -36.87 4.48
N SER A 272 -3.92 -35.76 3.76
CA SER A 272 -3.84 -35.75 2.29
C SER A 272 -2.46 -35.98 1.73
N LEU A 273 -1.42 -35.99 2.56
CA LEU A 273 -0.05 -36.26 2.15
C LEU A 273 0.12 -37.79 1.88
N ASP A 274 0.78 -38.11 0.77
CA ASP A 274 1.29 -39.45 0.54
C ASP A 274 2.54 -39.72 1.43
N ASP A 275 2.87 -40.99 1.62
CA ASP A 275 3.98 -41.42 2.49
C ASP A 275 5.33 -40.78 2.12
N ASN A 276 5.57 -40.52 0.82
CA ASN A 276 6.81 -39.91 0.35
C ASN A 276 6.88 -38.44 0.73
N LYS A 277 5.80 -37.69 0.51
CA LYS A 277 5.72 -36.27 0.90
C LYS A 277 5.73 -36.08 2.41
N LEU A 278 5.05 -36.97 3.14
CA LEU A 278 5.07 -36.95 4.60
C LEU A 278 6.49 -37.17 5.12
N LYS A 279 7.22 -38.14 4.55
CA LYS A 279 8.63 -38.40 4.88
C LYS A 279 9.52 -37.19 4.55
N GLU A 280 9.32 -36.53 3.42
CA GLU A 280 10.03 -35.29 3.06
C GLU A 280 9.76 -34.17 4.05
N CYS A 281 8.50 -33.95 4.43
CA CYS A 281 8.13 -32.97 5.46
C CYS A 281 8.80 -33.27 6.80
N CYS A 282 8.83 -34.55 7.23
CA CYS A 282 9.50 -34.97 8.47
C CYS A 282 11.02 -34.75 8.41
N ILE A 283 11.65 -35.04 7.28
CA ILE A 283 13.08 -34.78 7.07
C ILE A 283 13.39 -33.29 7.13
N ASN A 284 12.58 -32.46 6.46
CA ASN A 284 12.75 -31.01 6.48
C ASN A 284 12.58 -30.44 7.90
N LEU A 285 11.61 -30.95 8.65
CA LEU A 285 11.41 -30.58 10.05
C LEU A 285 12.59 -31.03 10.91
N GLU A 286 13.06 -32.28 10.74
CA GLU A 286 14.21 -32.81 11.43
C GLU A 286 15.47 -31.99 11.12
N CYS A 287 15.73 -31.66 9.85
CA CYS A 287 16.84 -30.81 9.46
C CYS A 287 16.76 -29.42 10.12
N ALA A 288 15.58 -28.80 10.10
CA ALA A 288 15.35 -27.51 10.75
C ALA A 288 15.55 -27.57 12.26
N LEU A 289 15.21 -28.67 12.90
CA LEU A 289 15.42 -28.93 14.34
C LEU A 289 16.83 -29.42 14.67
N ASN A 290 17.44 -30.31 13.88
CA ASN A 290 18.76 -30.90 14.11
C ASN A 290 19.94 -29.98 13.79
N MET A 291 19.79 -28.99 12.94
CA MET A 291 20.73 -27.85 12.94
C MET A 291 20.88 -27.27 14.37
N ILE A 292 19.95 -27.64 15.25
CA ILE A 292 19.90 -27.37 16.69
C ILE A 292 21.00 -28.10 17.48
N GLN A 293 21.19 -29.37 17.26
CA GLN A 293 22.18 -30.17 18.02
C GLN A 293 23.63 -29.91 17.59
N PHE A 294 23.85 -29.70 16.28
CA PHE A 294 25.20 -29.50 15.76
C PHE A 294 25.85 -28.19 16.26
N LEU A 295 25.07 -27.11 16.39
CA LEU A 295 25.56 -25.83 16.94
C LEU A 295 25.73 -25.85 18.46
N MET A 296 24.93 -26.62 19.21
CA MET A 296 25.20 -26.86 20.64
C MET A 296 26.49 -27.64 20.86
N LEU A 297 26.74 -28.65 20.06
CA LEU A 297 28.00 -29.42 20.11
C LEU A 297 29.21 -28.53 19.77
N ILE A 298 29.12 -27.68 18.76
CA ILE A 298 30.20 -26.75 18.42
C ILE A 298 30.43 -25.72 19.54
N GLN A 299 29.36 -25.16 20.13
CA GLN A 299 29.52 -24.25 21.29
C GLN A 299 30.08 -24.95 22.53
N MET A 300 29.64 -26.18 22.82
CA MET A 300 30.27 -26.97 23.91
C MET A 300 31.76 -27.25 23.65
N ILE A 301 32.14 -27.52 22.42
CA ILE A 301 33.56 -27.74 22.04
C ILE A 301 34.37 -26.43 22.16
N TYR A 302 33.79 -25.29 21.81
CA TYR A 302 34.45 -23.98 21.97
C TYR A 302 34.53 -23.48 23.41
N PHE A 303 33.64 -23.95 24.31
CA PHE A 303 33.73 -23.65 25.75
C PHE A 303 34.61 -24.62 26.54
N LEU A 304 35.03 -25.71 25.95
CA LEU A 304 35.92 -26.73 26.58
C LEU A 304 37.37 -26.65 26.12
N ASN A 305 37.72 -25.73 25.22
CA ASN A 305 39.06 -25.33 24.82
C ASN A 305 39.36 -23.89 25.22
#